data_d860335fb9b698a60e30fb252ce092a9
#
_entry.id   d860335fb9b698a60e30fb252ce092a9
#
_cell.length_a   1.000
_cell.length_b   1.000
_cell.length_c   1.000
_cell.angle_alpha   90.00
_cell.angle_beta   90.00
_cell.angle_gamma   90.00
#
_symmetry.space_group_name_H-M   'P 1'
#
loop_
_entity.id
_entity.type
_entity.pdbx_description
1 polymer ?
#
loop_
_entity_poly.entity_id
_entity_poly.type
_entity_poly.pdbx_seq_one_letter_code
_entity_poly.pdbx_strand_id
1 'polypeptide(L)'
;IRRQVVLPLNNLVAASERIERGQFTTPAPDTALPNELGQLSRAFNHMSGELHTLYRSLEASVAEKTRHLHEAHQQLDMLFKCSQALNTGQIDSHCFRHILQIVHEYTQMNYLELRTSDDWRLCEGTASGSIPMQNLPVLMQDTLYGELRWQSETDSVPLPLMRSVATMLGRGLYFNQAQKHYQQLLLMEERATIARELHDSLAQVLS
;
A
#
# COMPACT_ATOMS: atom_id res chain seq x y z
N ILE A 1 45.35 6.54 -49.16
CA ILE A 1 44.28 7.46 -48.68
C ILE A 1 43.02 6.65 -48.33
N ARG A 2 42.53 5.72 -49.21
CA ARG A 2 41.25 5.00 -48.98
C ARG A 2 41.26 4.07 -47.74
N ARG A 3 42.37 3.42 -47.41
CA ARG A 3 42.51 2.54 -46.23
C ARG A 3 42.76 3.29 -44.92
N GLN A 4 43.36 4.48 -44.99
CA GLN A 4 43.75 5.22 -43.78
C GLN A 4 42.75 6.29 -43.31
N VAL A 5 41.78 6.68 -44.17
CA VAL A 5 40.76 7.70 -43.83
C VAL A 5 39.34 7.21 -44.04
N VAL A 6 39.01 6.63 -45.20
CA VAL A 6 37.64 6.25 -45.57
C VAL A 6 37.12 5.08 -44.71
N LEU A 7 37.97 4.06 -44.51
CA LEU A 7 37.56 2.86 -43.72
C LEU A 7 37.30 3.20 -42.25
N PRO A 8 38.17 3.94 -41.53
CA PRO A 8 37.87 4.40 -40.15
C PRO A 8 36.63 5.25 -40.03
N LEU A 9 36.37 6.17 -40.97
CA LEU A 9 35.15 6.97 -40.97
C LEU A 9 33.89 6.13 -41.13
N ASN A 10 33.90 5.15 -42.05
CA ASN A 10 32.76 4.25 -42.19
C ASN A 10 32.51 3.38 -40.94
N ASN A 11 33.60 3.01 -40.25
CA ASN A 11 33.48 2.28 -38.97
C ASN A 11 32.85 3.12 -37.86
N LEU A 12 33.19 4.41 -37.81
CA LEU A 12 32.56 5.35 -36.86
C LEU A 12 31.07 5.58 -37.17
N VAL A 13 30.73 5.72 -38.46
CA VAL A 13 29.32 5.84 -38.89
C VAL A 13 28.52 4.59 -38.49
N ALA A 14 29.06 3.38 -38.80
CA ALA A 14 28.44 2.13 -38.42
C ALA A 14 28.34 1.95 -36.90
N ALA A 15 29.31 2.50 -36.12
CA ALA A 15 29.24 2.51 -34.67
C ALA A 15 28.12 3.49 -34.14
N SER A 16 27.96 4.65 -34.78
CA SER A 16 26.90 5.60 -34.46
C SER A 16 25.52 5.00 -34.72
N GLU A 17 25.30 4.35 -35.84
CA GLU A 17 24.03 3.67 -36.16
C GLU A 17 23.70 2.55 -35.17
N ARG A 18 24.69 1.86 -34.61
CA ARG A 18 24.48 0.87 -33.55
C ARG A 18 24.04 1.51 -32.25
N ILE A 19 24.64 2.65 -31.87
CA ILE A 19 24.25 3.42 -30.67
C ILE A 19 22.79 3.91 -30.81
N GLU A 20 22.39 4.41 -31.96
CA GLU A 20 21.01 4.80 -32.25
C GLU A 20 20.01 3.64 -32.04
N ARG A 21 20.43 2.43 -32.26
CA ARG A 21 19.64 1.20 -32.01
C ARG A 21 19.78 0.66 -30.59
N GLY A 22 20.40 1.42 -29.66
CA GLY A 22 20.60 1.00 -28.28
C GLY A 22 21.71 -0.01 -28.03
N GLN A 23 22.59 -0.25 -29.02
CA GLN A 23 23.72 -1.20 -28.93
C GLN A 23 25.00 -0.49 -28.53
N PHE A 24 25.16 -0.22 -27.23
CA PHE A 24 26.32 0.56 -26.70
C PHE A 24 27.57 -0.27 -26.45
N THR A 25 27.51 -1.61 -26.52
CA THR A 25 28.57 -2.50 -26.04
C THR A 25 29.73 -2.70 -27.00
N THR A 26 29.60 -2.27 -28.24
CA THR A 26 30.63 -2.51 -29.24
C THR A 26 31.43 -1.22 -29.50
N PRO A 27 32.67 -1.10 -29.02
CA PRO A 27 33.47 0.09 -29.26
C PRO A 27 33.75 0.32 -30.74
N ALA A 28 33.92 1.57 -31.14
CA ALA A 28 34.43 1.87 -32.48
C ALA A 28 35.88 1.34 -32.60
N PRO A 29 36.22 0.67 -33.68
CA PRO A 29 37.58 0.22 -33.93
C PRO A 29 38.52 1.44 -34.20
N ASP A 30 39.78 1.17 -34.39
CA ASP A 30 40.80 2.16 -34.80
C ASP A 30 41.25 3.16 -33.73
N THR A 31 41.09 2.83 -32.44
CA THR A 31 41.58 3.66 -31.32
C THR A 31 43.10 3.75 -31.24
N ALA A 32 43.83 2.83 -31.88
CA ALA A 32 45.30 2.74 -31.88
C ALA A 32 45.98 3.65 -32.90
N LEU A 33 45.22 4.32 -33.79
CA LEU A 33 45.79 5.21 -34.77
C LEU A 33 46.39 6.48 -34.09
N PRO A 34 47.64 6.85 -34.37
CA PRO A 34 48.32 7.97 -33.75
C PRO A 34 47.94 9.34 -34.35
N ASN A 35 46.81 9.47 -35.00
CA ASN A 35 46.35 10.66 -35.69
C ASN A 35 45.00 11.13 -35.16
N GLU A 36 44.46 12.20 -35.78
CA GLU A 36 43.18 12.84 -35.40
C GLU A 36 42.02 11.84 -35.44
N LEU A 37 42.04 10.83 -36.32
CA LEU A 37 41.02 9.77 -36.39
C LEU A 37 41.06 8.85 -35.17
N GLY A 38 42.25 8.55 -34.64
CA GLY A 38 42.38 7.83 -33.38
C GLY A 38 41.89 8.63 -32.20
N GLN A 39 42.11 9.96 -32.19
CA GLN A 39 41.53 10.83 -31.16
C GLN A 39 40.01 10.84 -31.24
N LEU A 40 39.43 10.95 -32.43
CA LEU A 40 37.97 10.94 -32.64
C LEU A 40 37.38 9.60 -32.21
N SER A 41 37.98 8.48 -32.53
CA SER A 41 37.54 7.14 -32.12
C SER A 41 37.54 7.00 -30.58
N ARG A 42 38.56 7.52 -29.88
CA ARG A 42 38.64 7.51 -28.43
C ARG A 42 37.56 8.41 -27.81
N ALA A 43 37.37 9.61 -28.31
CA ALA A 43 36.31 10.54 -27.83
C ALA A 43 34.91 9.95 -28.05
N PHE A 44 34.68 9.32 -29.20
CA PHE A 44 33.43 8.62 -29.50
C PHE A 44 33.18 7.46 -28.54
N ASN A 45 34.20 6.61 -28.31
CA ASN A 45 34.06 5.50 -27.36
C ASN A 45 33.82 5.96 -25.91
N HIS A 46 34.46 7.07 -25.49
CA HIS A 46 34.22 7.68 -24.19
C HIS A 46 32.76 8.15 -24.08
N MET A 47 32.28 8.91 -25.06
CA MET A 47 30.89 9.38 -25.11
C MET A 47 29.89 8.23 -25.14
N SER A 48 30.16 7.17 -25.93
CA SER A 48 29.33 5.97 -25.99
C SER A 48 29.27 5.26 -24.64
N GLY A 49 30.39 5.19 -23.91
CA GLY A 49 30.46 4.61 -22.57
C GLY A 49 29.65 5.41 -21.54
N GLU A 50 29.74 6.75 -21.59
CA GLU A 50 28.93 7.62 -20.74
C GLU A 50 27.43 7.49 -21.03
N LEU A 51 27.05 7.50 -22.32
CA LEU A 51 25.66 7.28 -22.74
C LEU A 51 25.12 5.94 -22.26
N HIS A 52 25.92 4.88 -22.39
CA HIS A 52 25.53 3.56 -21.88
C HIS A 52 25.27 3.54 -20.38
N THR A 53 26.17 4.19 -19.61
CA THR A 53 26.02 4.31 -18.16
C THR A 53 24.77 5.10 -17.78
N LEU A 54 24.54 6.23 -18.45
CA LEU A 54 23.32 7.04 -18.24
C LEU A 54 22.06 6.27 -18.60
N TYR A 55 22.06 5.55 -19.71
CA TYR A 55 20.91 4.77 -20.14
C TYR A 55 20.55 3.68 -19.14
N ARG A 56 21.55 2.91 -18.66
CA ARG A 56 21.35 1.89 -17.63
C ARG A 56 20.86 2.48 -16.30
N SER A 57 21.41 3.62 -15.92
CA SER A 57 20.97 4.35 -14.71
C SER A 57 19.51 4.82 -14.83
N LEU A 58 19.13 5.30 -16.01
CA LEU A 58 17.75 5.70 -16.30
C LEU A 58 16.79 4.51 -16.27
N GLU A 59 17.15 3.40 -16.93
CA GLU A 59 16.35 2.18 -16.90
C GLU A 59 16.13 1.67 -15.48
N ALA A 60 17.19 1.62 -14.67
CA ALA A 60 17.10 1.21 -13.27
C ALA A 60 16.18 2.15 -12.45
N SER A 61 16.33 3.48 -12.66
CA SER A 61 15.49 4.48 -11.98
C SER A 61 14.02 4.38 -12.39
N VAL A 62 13.74 4.17 -13.68
CA VAL A 62 12.37 3.98 -14.19
C VAL A 62 11.76 2.71 -13.61
N ALA A 63 12.49 1.61 -13.61
CA ALA A 63 12.01 0.34 -13.05
C ALA A 63 11.70 0.46 -11.56
N GLU A 64 12.58 1.12 -10.80
CA GLU A 64 12.37 1.36 -9.37
C GLU A 64 11.14 2.25 -9.10
N LYS A 65 11.03 3.38 -9.81
CA LYS A 65 9.87 4.27 -9.67
C LYS A 65 8.56 3.59 -10.07
N THR A 66 8.59 2.77 -11.13
CA THR A 66 7.40 2.01 -11.55
C THR A 66 6.98 1.00 -10.49
N ARG A 67 7.93 0.32 -9.86
CA ARG A 67 7.66 -0.59 -8.74
C ARG A 67 7.04 0.14 -7.55
N HIS A 68 7.62 1.25 -7.12
CA HIS A 68 7.08 2.06 -6.03
C HIS A 68 5.67 2.60 -6.33
N LEU A 69 5.44 3.04 -7.57
CA LEU A 69 4.12 3.51 -7.98
C LEU A 69 3.08 2.38 -7.93
N HIS A 70 3.47 1.19 -8.36
CA HIS A 70 2.59 0.02 -8.31
C HIS A 70 2.25 -0.38 -6.87
N GLU A 71 3.25 -0.41 -5.98
CA GLU A 71 3.06 -0.68 -4.55
C GLU A 71 2.13 0.35 -3.89
N ALA A 72 2.35 1.64 -4.17
CA ALA A 72 1.51 2.72 -3.65
C ALA A 72 0.06 2.62 -4.17
N HIS A 73 -0.11 2.27 -5.45
CA HIS A 73 -1.43 2.07 -6.03
C HIS A 73 -2.18 0.90 -5.38
N GLN A 74 -1.50 -0.22 -5.16
CA GLN A 74 -2.09 -1.36 -4.46
C GLN A 74 -2.49 -1.01 -3.00
N GLN A 75 -1.66 -0.24 -2.29
CA GLN A 75 -1.99 0.24 -0.94
C GLN A 75 -3.25 1.11 -0.94
N LEU A 76 -3.35 2.04 -1.89
CA LEU A 76 -4.52 2.89 -2.03
C LEU A 76 -5.78 2.09 -2.36
N ASP A 77 -5.70 1.12 -3.26
CA ASP A 77 -6.84 0.24 -3.61
C ASP A 77 -7.32 -0.55 -2.38
N MET A 78 -6.41 -1.10 -1.60
CA MET A 78 -6.73 -1.79 -0.36
C MET A 78 -7.42 -0.86 0.66
N LEU A 79 -6.87 0.33 0.91
CA LEU A 79 -7.47 1.31 1.82
C LEU A 79 -8.84 1.78 1.32
N PHE A 80 -9.01 1.94 0.01
CA PHE A 80 -10.29 2.29 -0.60
C PHE A 80 -11.34 1.19 -0.36
N LYS A 81 -10.99 -0.08 -0.56
CA LYS A 81 -11.88 -1.22 -0.28
C LYS A 81 -12.28 -1.28 1.20
N CYS A 82 -11.33 -1.07 2.12
CA CYS A 82 -11.62 -0.98 3.54
C CYS A 82 -12.57 0.19 3.86
N SER A 83 -12.36 1.35 3.24
CA SER A 83 -13.24 2.51 3.40
C SER A 83 -14.64 2.24 2.86
N GLN A 84 -14.77 1.59 1.71
CA GLN A 84 -16.07 1.19 1.17
C GLN A 84 -16.81 0.24 2.12
N ALA A 85 -16.11 -0.73 2.70
CA ALA A 85 -16.71 -1.65 3.67
C ALA A 85 -17.33 -0.93 4.86
N LEU A 86 -16.71 0.16 5.33
CA LEU A 86 -17.25 1.01 6.42
C LEU A 86 -18.46 1.86 5.99
N ASN A 87 -18.60 2.14 4.70
CA ASN A 87 -19.68 3.01 4.19
C ASN A 87 -20.93 2.25 3.74
N THR A 88 -20.93 0.93 3.70
CA THR A 88 -22.03 0.09 3.14
C THR A 88 -23.22 -0.13 4.08
N GLY A 89 -23.44 0.69 5.10
CA GLY A 89 -24.67 0.70 5.89
C GLY A 89 -24.47 0.40 7.37
N GLN A 90 -24.77 -0.80 7.85
CA GLN A 90 -24.57 -1.15 9.26
C GLN A 90 -23.10 -1.52 9.49
N ILE A 91 -22.44 -0.76 10.38
CA ILE A 91 -21.10 -1.08 10.85
C ILE A 91 -21.22 -2.12 11.96
N ASP A 92 -21.10 -3.38 11.60
CA ASP A 92 -21.21 -4.52 12.51
C ASP A 92 -19.91 -5.36 12.53
N SER A 93 -19.93 -6.45 13.28
CA SER A 93 -18.79 -7.38 13.35
C SER A 93 -18.42 -8.02 12.00
N HIS A 94 -19.38 -8.14 11.08
CA HIS A 94 -19.14 -8.68 9.75
C HIS A 94 -18.35 -7.71 8.89
N CYS A 95 -18.66 -6.42 8.99
CA CYS A 95 -17.91 -5.35 8.34
C CYS A 95 -16.43 -5.34 8.78
N PHE A 96 -16.17 -5.41 10.10
CA PHE A 96 -14.80 -5.46 10.62
C PHE A 96 -14.05 -6.72 10.20
N ARG A 97 -14.71 -7.87 10.17
CA ARG A 97 -14.12 -9.12 9.67
C ARG A 97 -13.71 -8.98 8.20
N HIS A 98 -14.58 -8.42 7.37
CA HIS A 98 -14.28 -8.21 5.96
C HIS A 98 -13.07 -7.29 5.75
N ILE A 99 -12.95 -6.23 6.57
CA ILE A 99 -11.76 -5.35 6.55
C ILE A 99 -10.50 -6.14 6.93
N LEU A 100 -10.55 -6.95 7.99
CA LEU A 100 -9.40 -7.76 8.39
C LEU A 100 -8.99 -8.75 7.28
N GLN A 101 -9.95 -9.36 6.58
CA GLN A 101 -9.68 -10.23 5.43
C GLN A 101 -8.97 -9.48 4.30
N ILE A 102 -9.48 -8.30 3.91
CA ILE A 102 -8.85 -7.46 2.87
C ILE A 102 -7.40 -7.13 3.24
N VAL A 103 -7.15 -6.73 4.50
CA VAL A 103 -5.82 -6.38 4.98
C VAL A 103 -4.91 -7.60 5.04
N HIS A 104 -5.41 -8.73 5.53
CA HIS A 104 -4.66 -9.98 5.61
C HIS A 104 -4.26 -10.51 4.22
N GLU A 105 -5.19 -10.51 3.26
CA GLU A 105 -4.91 -10.90 1.87
C GLU A 105 -3.89 -9.99 1.20
N TYR A 106 -3.98 -8.68 1.43
CA TYR A 106 -3.05 -7.72 0.85
C TYR A 106 -1.65 -7.84 1.44
N THR A 107 -1.53 -7.95 2.75
CA THR A 107 -0.24 -7.93 3.45
C THR A 107 0.44 -9.30 3.53
N GLN A 108 -0.29 -10.39 3.21
CA GLN A 108 0.20 -11.78 3.29
C GLN A 108 0.81 -12.11 4.67
N MET A 109 0.32 -11.47 5.74
CA MET A 109 0.79 -11.73 7.10
C MET A 109 0.27 -13.07 7.64
N ASN A 110 0.98 -13.66 8.61
CA ASN A 110 0.60 -14.96 9.18
C ASN A 110 -0.65 -14.88 10.05
N TYR A 111 -0.80 -13.76 10.75
CA TYR A 111 -1.89 -13.54 11.70
C TYR A 111 -2.25 -12.07 11.82
N LEU A 112 -3.54 -11.78 11.90
CA LEU A 112 -4.09 -10.45 12.14
C LEU A 112 -5.27 -10.56 13.11
N GLU A 113 -5.28 -9.76 14.17
CA GLU A 113 -6.33 -9.74 15.19
C GLU A 113 -6.74 -8.31 15.50
N LEU A 114 -8.04 -8.08 15.55
CA LEU A 114 -8.65 -6.89 16.16
C LEU A 114 -9.28 -7.30 17.48
N ARG A 115 -8.80 -6.73 18.58
CA ARG A 115 -9.36 -6.88 19.91
C ARG A 115 -9.98 -5.55 20.31
N THR A 116 -11.25 -5.57 20.71
CA THR A 116 -11.97 -4.34 21.11
C THR A 116 -12.03 -4.20 22.63
N SER A 117 -12.32 -2.98 23.09
CA SER A 117 -12.52 -2.66 24.51
C SER A 117 -13.70 -3.44 25.13
N ASP A 118 -14.69 -3.83 24.32
CA ASP A 118 -15.87 -4.60 24.73
C ASP A 118 -15.60 -6.12 24.79
N ASP A 119 -14.32 -6.52 24.79
CA ASP A 119 -13.81 -7.90 24.93
C ASP A 119 -14.18 -8.87 23.80
N TRP A 120 -14.72 -8.41 22.66
CA TRP A 120 -14.83 -9.23 21.49
C TRP A 120 -13.60 -9.12 20.59
N ARG A 121 -13.26 -10.20 19.92
CA ARG A 121 -12.10 -10.30 19.05
C ARG A 121 -12.45 -10.91 17.71
N LEU A 122 -11.81 -10.42 16.66
CA LEU A 122 -11.82 -10.98 15.32
C LEU A 122 -10.38 -11.29 14.92
N CYS A 123 -10.16 -12.44 14.31
CA CYS A 123 -8.84 -12.82 13.85
C CYS A 123 -8.92 -13.49 12.47
N GLU A 124 -7.86 -13.31 11.69
CA GLU A 124 -7.60 -13.94 10.41
C GLU A 124 -6.19 -14.53 10.43
N GLY A 125 -6.03 -15.72 9.83
CA GLY A 125 -4.76 -16.46 9.83
C GLY A 125 -4.52 -17.26 11.10
N THR A 126 -3.28 -17.72 11.26
CA THR A 126 -2.88 -18.60 12.38
C THR A 126 -1.69 -17.99 13.12
N ALA A 127 -1.85 -17.79 14.43
CA ALA A 127 -0.77 -17.30 15.27
C ALA A 127 0.34 -18.36 15.45
N SER A 128 1.60 -17.93 15.34
CA SER A 128 2.78 -18.75 15.56
C SER A 128 3.53 -18.31 16.82
N GLY A 129 3.93 -19.26 17.66
CA GLY A 129 4.73 -18.95 18.85
C GLY A 129 6.16 -18.49 18.55
N SER A 130 6.64 -18.67 17.31
CA SER A 130 8.01 -18.33 16.90
C SER A 130 8.14 -16.88 16.39
N ILE A 131 7.03 -16.24 16.00
CA ILE A 131 7.02 -14.91 15.40
C ILE A 131 6.58 -13.89 16.46
N PRO A 132 7.32 -12.77 16.64
CA PRO A 132 6.95 -11.74 17.60
C PRO A 132 5.61 -11.10 17.22
N MET A 133 4.75 -10.90 18.22
CA MET A 133 3.48 -10.19 18.06
C MET A 133 3.75 -8.68 18.07
N GLN A 134 3.36 -8.02 17.01
CA GLN A 134 3.31 -6.56 16.94
C GLN A 134 1.91 -6.07 17.31
N ASN A 135 1.80 -4.87 17.86
CA ASN A 135 0.53 -4.28 18.23
C ASN A 135 0.47 -2.77 17.98
N LEU A 136 -0.74 -2.28 17.73
CA LEU A 136 -1.05 -0.87 17.62
C LEU A 136 -2.39 -0.57 18.30
N PRO A 137 -2.47 0.51 19.10
CA PRO A 137 -3.74 0.94 19.66
C PRO A 137 -4.66 1.45 18.55
N VAL A 138 -5.94 1.12 18.66
CA VAL A 138 -7.01 1.61 17.80
C VAL A 138 -7.71 2.75 18.52
N LEU A 139 -7.34 3.98 18.13
CA LEU A 139 -7.76 5.21 18.78
C LEU A 139 -8.72 6.02 17.89
N MET A 140 -9.64 6.72 18.53
CA MET A 140 -10.42 7.80 17.93
C MET A 140 -10.55 8.95 18.92
N GLN A 141 -10.09 10.16 18.56
CA GLN A 141 -10.09 11.35 19.44
C GLN A 141 -9.53 11.06 20.84
N ASP A 142 -8.33 10.44 20.88
CA ASP A 142 -7.62 10.04 22.11
C ASP A 142 -8.32 8.96 22.98
N THR A 143 -9.46 8.44 22.53
CA THR A 143 -10.15 7.35 23.22
C THR A 143 -9.74 6.01 22.62
N LEU A 144 -9.40 5.05 23.48
CA LEU A 144 -9.01 3.70 23.08
C LEU A 144 -10.27 2.85 22.83
N TYR A 145 -10.42 2.36 21.60
CA TYR A 145 -11.51 1.47 21.17
C TYR A 145 -11.09 0.03 21.04
N GLY A 146 -9.79 -0.23 20.97
CA GLY A 146 -9.26 -1.56 20.85
C GLY A 146 -7.77 -1.59 20.51
N GLU A 147 -7.30 -2.76 20.12
CA GLU A 147 -5.92 -3.03 19.74
C GLU A 147 -5.89 -3.87 18.47
N LEU A 148 -5.06 -3.47 17.52
CA LEU A 148 -4.75 -4.22 16.31
C LEU A 148 -3.44 -4.95 16.53
N ARG A 149 -3.43 -6.28 16.39
CA ARG A 149 -2.27 -7.14 16.63
C ARG A 149 -1.99 -7.98 15.40
N TRP A 150 -0.72 -8.20 15.08
CA TRP A 150 -0.35 -9.02 13.93
C TRP A 150 0.99 -9.70 14.09
N GLN A 151 1.19 -10.74 13.28
CA GLN A 151 2.46 -11.45 13.11
C GLN A 151 2.78 -11.56 11.62
N SER A 152 4.03 -11.28 11.25
CA SER A 152 4.54 -11.45 9.89
C SER A 152 5.95 -12.02 9.94
N GLU A 153 6.23 -13.04 9.14
CA GLU A 153 7.57 -13.60 8.98
C GLU A 153 8.51 -12.64 8.25
N THR A 154 7.94 -11.82 7.39
CA THR A 154 8.68 -10.80 6.65
C THR A 154 8.50 -9.46 7.33
N ASP A 155 9.60 -8.73 7.52
CA ASP A 155 9.62 -7.35 8.03
C ASP A 155 8.98 -6.35 7.03
N SER A 156 8.17 -6.88 6.10
CA SER A 156 7.67 -6.18 4.91
C SER A 156 6.35 -5.45 5.13
N VAL A 157 5.72 -5.57 6.30
CA VAL A 157 4.45 -4.86 6.56
C VAL A 157 4.74 -3.42 6.97
N PRO A 158 4.40 -2.42 6.12
CA PRO A 158 4.71 -1.04 6.42
C PRO A 158 3.92 -0.56 7.64
N LEU A 159 4.60 -0.13 8.70
CA LEU A 159 3.97 0.42 9.90
C LEU A 159 3.01 1.61 9.59
N PRO A 160 3.32 2.51 8.63
CA PRO A 160 2.38 3.56 8.23
C PRO A 160 1.06 3.02 7.68
N LEU A 161 1.09 1.91 6.94
CA LEU A 161 -0.12 1.24 6.45
C LEU A 161 -0.97 0.72 7.60
N MET A 162 -0.36 0.02 8.56
CA MET A 162 -1.07 -0.50 9.74
C MET A 162 -1.65 0.62 10.60
N ARG A 163 -0.99 1.77 10.70
CA ARG A 163 -1.53 2.97 11.36
C ARG A 163 -2.77 3.50 10.64
N SER A 164 -2.77 3.54 9.30
CA SER A 164 -3.94 3.94 8.51
C SER A 164 -5.11 3.00 8.73
N VAL A 165 -4.86 1.69 8.73
CA VAL A 165 -5.87 0.66 9.04
C VAL A 165 -6.40 0.83 10.46
N ALA A 166 -5.54 0.99 11.47
CA ALA A 166 -5.94 1.21 12.85
C ALA A 166 -6.81 2.46 13.01
N THR A 167 -6.47 3.55 12.33
CA THR A 167 -7.28 4.79 12.32
C THR A 167 -8.66 4.58 11.70
N MET A 168 -8.73 3.84 10.59
CA MET A 168 -10.01 3.51 9.95
C MET A 168 -10.89 2.61 10.84
N LEU A 169 -10.30 1.60 11.46
CA LEU A 169 -10.98 0.73 12.42
C LEU A 169 -11.47 1.52 13.63
N GLY A 170 -10.68 2.45 14.16
CA GLY A 170 -11.06 3.33 15.25
C GLY A 170 -12.30 4.17 14.92
N ARG A 171 -12.36 4.76 13.73
CA ARG A 171 -13.56 5.47 13.25
C ARG A 171 -14.76 4.54 13.15
N GLY A 172 -14.59 3.34 12.59
CA GLY A 172 -15.65 2.36 12.47
C GLY A 172 -16.19 1.93 13.85
N LEU A 173 -15.32 1.63 14.80
CA LEU A 173 -15.70 1.25 16.16
C LEU A 173 -16.42 2.38 16.89
N TYR A 174 -15.96 3.62 16.76
CA TYR A 174 -16.64 4.80 17.28
C TYR A 174 -18.07 4.90 16.74
N PHE A 175 -18.26 4.82 15.43
CA PHE A 175 -19.60 4.90 14.83
C PHE A 175 -20.48 3.71 15.23
N ASN A 176 -19.95 2.51 15.30
CA ASN A 176 -20.69 1.34 15.77
C ASN A 176 -21.17 1.52 17.20
N GLN A 177 -20.33 2.02 18.10
CA GLN A 177 -20.71 2.27 19.49
C GLN A 177 -21.74 3.41 19.61
N ALA A 178 -21.56 4.50 18.87
CA ALA A 178 -22.51 5.60 18.82
C ALA A 178 -23.88 5.14 18.31
N GLN A 179 -23.91 4.33 17.27
CA GLN A 179 -25.15 3.76 16.70
C GLN A 179 -25.88 2.84 17.71
N LYS A 180 -25.13 1.96 18.39
CA LYS A 180 -25.69 1.10 19.44
C LYS A 180 -26.30 1.92 20.58
N HIS A 181 -25.58 2.95 21.01
CA HIS A 181 -26.07 3.82 22.07
C HIS A 181 -27.36 4.56 21.67
N TYR A 182 -27.40 5.09 20.44
CA TYR A 182 -28.60 5.75 19.91
C TYR A 182 -29.80 4.79 19.82
N GLN A 183 -29.59 3.56 19.37
CA GLN A 183 -30.64 2.55 19.34
C GLN A 183 -31.18 2.20 20.74
N GLN A 184 -30.29 2.13 21.74
CA GLN A 184 -30.68 1.90 23.12
C GLN A 184 -31.54 3.05 23.67
N LEU A 185 -31.19 4.30 23.38
CA LEU A 185 -31.97 5.46 23.79
C LEU A 185 -33.38 5.45 23.19
N LEU A 186 -33.50 5.14 21.88
CA LEU A 186 -34.80 5.03 21.22
C LEU A 186 -35.68 3.95 21.85
N LEU A 187 -35.11 2.78 22.16
CA LEU A 187 -35.84 1.69 22.81
C LEU A 187 -36.29 2.07 24.23
N MET A 188 -35.48 2.85 24.98
CA MET A 188 -35.85 3.35 26.28
C MET A 188 -36.99 4.37 26.19
N GLU A 189 -36.96 5.24 25.22
CA GLU A 189 -38.00 6.25 24.98
C GLU A 189 -39.33 5.60 24.58
N GLU A 190 -39.28 4.60 23.68
CA GLU A 190 -40.45 3.81 23.28
C GLU A 190 -41.08 3.07 24.48
N ARG A 191 -40.27 2.40 25.30
CA ARG A 191 -40.74 1.75 26.54
C ARG A 191 -41.37 2.73 27.51
N ALA A 192 -40.77 3.90 27.69
CA ALA A 192 -41.35 4.93 28.58
C ALA A 192 -42.69 5.49 28.07
N THR A 193 -42.85 5.55 26.74
CA THR A 193 -44.10 5.98 26.10
C THR A 193 -45.20 4.92 26.29
N ILE A 194 -44.89 3.66 26.00
CA ILE A 194 -45.83 2.54 26.20
C ILE A 194 -46.24 2.43 27.67
N ALA A 195 -45.29 2.59 28.60
CA ALA A 195 -45.63 2.55 30.05
C ALA A 195 -46.58 3.68 30.47
N ARG A 196 -46.44 4.89 29.93
CA ARG A 196 -47.34 6.00 30.17
C ARG A 196 -48.73 5.73 29.59
N GLU A 197 -48.84 5.26 28.35
CA GLU A 197 -50.12 4.93 27.72
C GLU A 197 -50.86 3.82 28.45
N LEU A 198 -50.14 2.77 28.92
CA LEU A 198 -50.73 1.72 29.74
C LEU A 198 -51.25 2.24 31.11
N HIS A 199 -50.47 3.12 31.76
CA HIS A 199 -50.86 3.72 33.02
C HIS A 199 -52.13 4.57 32.88
N ASP A 200 -52.20 5.39 31.85
CA ASP A 200 -53.36 6.25 31.57
C ASP A 200 -54.58 5.43 31.19
N SER A 201 -54.41 4.37 30.40
CA SER A 201 -55.51 3.44 30.07
C SER A 201 -56.06 2.69 31.30
N LEU A 202 -55.17 2.22 32.20
CA LEU A 202 -55.57 1.58 33.44
C LEU A 202 -56.28 2.55 34.40
N ALA A 203 -55.82 3.80 34.50
CA ALA A 203 -56.46 4.84 35.31
C ALA A 203 -57.89 5.15 34.80
N GLN A 204 -58.10 5.14 33.47
CA GLN A 204 -59.43 5.35 32.88
C GLN A 204 -60.41 4.15 33.15
N VAL A 205 -59.90 2.94 33.23
CA VAL A 205 -60.78 1.75 33.49
C VAL A 205 -61.16 1.62 34.95
N LEU A 206 -60.37 2.21 35.86
CA LEU A 206 -60.55 2.15 37.31
C LEU A 206 -61.32 3.34 37.92
N SER A 207 -61.64 4.33 37.10
CA SER A 207 -62.42 5.50 37.46
C SER A 207 -63.87 5.39 37.04
#